data_07919609b2b9c11efe3b61ca1b4fca0f
#
_entry.id   07919609b2b9c11efe3b61ca1b4fca0f
#
_cell.length_a   1.000
_cell.length_b   1.000
_cell.length_c   1.000
_cell.angle_alpha   90.00
_cell.angle_beta   90.00
_cell.angle_gamma   90.00
#
_symmetry.space_group_name_H-M   'P 1'
#
loop_
_entity.id
_entity.type
_entity.pdbx_description
1 polymer ?
#
loop_
_entity_poly.entity_id
_entity_poly.type
_entity_poly.pdbx_seq_one_letter_code
_entity_poly.pdbx_strand_id
1 'polypeptide(L)'
;MGMGLAFVHQYRFAATESVDKEKIPKAVSIILLAGILSVFIGPNIANLSKDLIFDKLYVGSYLSLACLTILPAIFLTFFKNLDKSEENRSFQGRSYKEFISQPRFLQAVVATAFAYAIMAFLMTATPISMHINDKFSLGETKIVIQWHVVGMFLPSLITGRLVQKYGHSMIMYRSEEHTSE
;
A
#
# COMPACT_ATOMS: atom_id res chain seq x y z
N MET A 1 6.33 -3.51 -13.78
CA MET A 1 5.96 -2.86 -12.51
C MET A 1 4.90 -3.63 -11.70
N GLY A 2 3.85 -4.20 -12.30
CA GLY A 2 2.78 -4.88 -11.56
C GLY A 2 3.21 -6.05 -10.67
N MET A 3 4.13 -6.88 -11.10
CA MET A 3 4.64 -8.00 -10.30
C MET A 3 5.34 -7.53 -9.01
N GLY A 4 6.16 -6.48 -9.08
CA GLY A 4 6.82 -5.93 -7.90
C GLY A 4 5.84 -5.39 -6.86
N LEU A 5 4.76 -4.71 -7.29
CA LEU A 5 3.71 -4.23 -6.39
C LEU A 5 2.97 -5.37 -5.69
N ALA A 6 2.71 -6.47 -6.38
CA ALA A 6 2.06 -7.64 -5.79
C ALA A 6 2.89 -8.21 -4.62
N PHE A 7 4.22 -8.29 -4.77
CA PHE A 7 5.10 -8.73 -3.68
C PHE A 7 5.17 -7.73 -2.53
N VAL A 8 5.22 -6.43 -2.81
CA VAL A 8 5.25 -5.38 -1.78
C VAL A 8 4.00 -5.44 -0.90
N HIS A 9 2.84 -5.72 -1.47
CA HIS A 9 1.61 -5.89 -0.69
C HIS A 9 1.65 -7.09 0.26
N GLN A 10 2.46 -8.12 -0.03
CA GLN A 10 2.61 -9.29 0.84
C GLN A 10 3.47 -9.00 2.08
N TYR A 11 4.35 -8.00 2.05
CA TYR A 11 5.25 -7.71 3.19
C TYR A 11 4.51 -7.37 4.48
N ARG A 12 3.31 -6.74 4.38
CA ARG A 12 2.49 -6.49 5.56
C ARG A 12 1.99 -7.76 6.23
N PHE A 13 1.66 -8.78 5.44
CA PHE A 13 1.22 -10.08 5.96
C PHE A 13 2.41 -10.84 6.54
N ALA A 14 3.54 -10.90 5.84
CA ALA A 14 4.77 -11.51 6.34
C ALA A 14 5.22 -10.88 7.68
N ALA A 15 5.10 -9.56 7.83
CA ALA A 15 5.43 -8.89 9.08
C ALA A 15 4.47 -9.24 10.22
N THR A 16 3.17 -9.44 9.93
CA THR A 16 2.20 -9.87 10.96
C THR A 16 2.41 -11.32 11.38
N GLU A 17 2.86 -12.18 10.46
CA GLU A 17 3.20 -13.57 10.74
C GLU A 17 4.51 -13.71 11.53
N SER A 18 5.41 -12.73 11.41
CA SER A 18 6.74 -12.73 12.04
C SER A 18 6.73 -12.25 13.51
N VAL A 19 5.59 -11.83 14.04
CA VAL A 19 5.46 -11.34 15.41
C VAL A 19 4.41 -12.11 16.21
N ASP A 20 4.50 -12.04 17.54
CA ASP A 20 3.48 -12.60 18.43
C ASP A 20 2.13 -11.88 18.22
N LYS A 21 1.02 -12.58 18.46
CA LYS A 21 -0.34 -12.06 18.24
C LYS A 21 -0.60 -10.71 18.95
N GLU A 22 -0.03 -10.52 20.13
CA GLU A 22 -0.17 -9.28 20.90
C GLU A 22 0.55 -8.09 20.24
N LYS A 23 1.59 -8.34 19.45
CA LYS A 23 2.40 -7.31 18.79
C LYS A 23 1.95 -7.00 17.37
N ILE A 24 1.00 -7.76 16.80
CA ILE A 24 0.48 -7.56 15.46
C ILE A 24 0.02 -6.12 15.20
N PRO A 25 -0.80 -5.48 16.08
CA PRO A 25 -1.23 -4.10 15.85
C PRO A 25 -0.07 -3.10 15.78
N LYS A 26 0.96 -3.32 16.57
CA LYS A 26 2.17 -2.49 16.56
C LYS A 26 2.99 -2.67 15.28
N ALA A 27 3.15 -3.91 14.81
CA ALA A 27 3.83 -4.21 13.55
C ALA A 27 3.13 -3.55 12.35
N VAL A 28 1.80 -3.66 12.29
CA VAL A 28 1.00 -3.00 11.24
C VAL A 28 1.17 -1.48 11.30
N SER A 29 1.12 -0.87 12.50
CA SER A 29 1.30 0.57 12.64
C SER A 29 2.69 1.04 12.17
N ILE A 30 3.76 0.28 12.45
CA ILE A 30 5.11 0.59 11.99
C ILE A 30 5.19 0.55 10.46
N ILE A 31 4.57 -0.45 9.82
CA ILE A 31 4.55 -0.55 8.36
C ILE A 31 3.79 0.63 7.73
N LEU A 32 2.66 1.02 8.33
CA LEU A 32 1.89 2.18 7.85
C LEU A 32 2.68 3.49 8.00
N LEU A 33 3.39 3.67 9.12
CA LEU A 33 4.29 4.81 9.31
C LEU A 33 5.43 4.83 8.29
N ALA A 34 6.04 3.68 8.02
CA ALA A 34 7.06 3.56 6.97
C ALA A 34 6.48 3.91 5.59
N GLY A 35 5.21 3.53 5.33
CA GLY A 35 4.47 3.93 4.12
C GLY A 35 4.36 5.45 4.01
N ILE A 36 3.98 6.16 5.09
CA ILE A 36 3.89 7.62 5.10
C ILE A 36 5.26 8.25 4.84
N LEU A 37 6.32 7.77 5.49
CA LEU A 37 7.68 8.27 5.27
C LEU A 37 8.12 8.08 3.81
N SER A 38 7.81 6.94 3.20
CA SER A 38 8.18 6.65 1.81
C SER A 38 7.54 7.61 0.80
N VAL A 39 6.36 8.15 1.11
CA VAL A 39 5.66 9.15 0.27
C VAL A 39 6.47 10.45 0.14
N PHE A 40 7.18 10.82 1.18
CA PHE A 40 8.06 12.01 1.13
C PHE A 40 9.42 11.66 0.54
N ILE A 41 9.99 10.52 0.89
CA ILE A 41 11.33 10.13 0.45
C ILE A 41 11.35 9.78 -1.04
N GLY A 42 10.42 8.97 -1.54
CA GLY A 42 10.42 8.47 -2.92
C GLY A 42 10.40 9.57 -3.99
N PRO A 43 9.40 10.45 -4.01
CA PRO A 43 9.33 11.52 -5.01
C PRO A 43 10.48 12.54 -4.90
N ASN A 44 11.01 12.76 -3.69
CA ASN A 44 12.16 13.65 -3.53
C ASN A 44 13.44 13.03 -4.11
N ILE A 45 13.70 11.74 -3.87
CA ILE A 45 14.83 11.03 -4.50
C ILE A 45 14.67 11.04 -6.02
N ALA A 46 13.48 10.74 -6.54
CA ALA A 46 13.22 10.76 -7.98
C ALA A 46 13.48 12.14 -8.61
N ASN A 47 13.06 13.21 -7.91
CA ASN A 47 13.28 14.57 -8.40
C ASN A 47 14.76 15.01 -8.31
N LEU A 48 15.46 14.65 -7.23
CA LEU A 48 16.88 14.97 -7.06
C LEU A 48 17.77 14.22 -8.05
N SER A 49 17.37 13.00 -8.42
CA SER A 49 18.17 12.14 -9.30
C SER A 49 17.82 12.28 -10.79
N LYS A 50 16.78 13.04 -11.15
CA LYS A 50 16.31 13.15 -12.55
C LYS A 50 17.39 13.63 -13.52
N ASP A 51 18.25 14.55 -13.07
CA ASP A 51 19.28 15.22 -13.88
C ASP A 51 20.70 14.65 -13.65
N LEU A 52 20.82 13.51 -12.94
CA LEU A 52 22.11 12.92 -12.60
C LEU A 52 22.90 12.43 -13.82
N ILE A 53 22.22 12.13 -14.92
CA ILE A 53 22.80 11.71 -16.19
C ILE A 53 22.40 12.75 -17.24
N PHE A 54 23.34 13.59 -17.63
CA PHE A 54 23.13 14.79 -18.42
C PHE A 54 22.52 14.58 -19.81
N ASP A 55 22.59 13.37 -20.39
CA ASP A 55 22.14 13.12 -21.74
C ASP A 55 20.67 12.73 -21.90
N LYS A 56 20.00 12.29 -20.84
CA LYS A 56 18.62 11.79 -20.92
C LYS A 56 17.82 12.09 -19.66
N LEU A 57 16.72 12.80 -19.85
CA LEU A 57 15.77 13.13 -18.79
C LEU A 57 15.25 11.85 -18.09
N TYR A 58 15.21 11.86 -16.75
CA TYR A 58 14.71 10.78 -15.88
C TYR A 58 15.53 9.47 -15.83
N VAL A 59 16.63 9.29 -16.55
CA VAL A 59 17.43 8.05 -16.44
C VAL A 59 17.99 7.89 -15.03
N GLY A 60 18.44 8.98 -14.40
CA GLY A 60 18.88 8.95 -13.00
C GLY A 60 17.78 8.53 -12.02
N SER A 61 16.54 8.95 -12.24
CA SER A 61 15.40 8.54 -11.41
C SER A 61 15.12 7.04 -11.51
N TYR A 62 15.19 6.47 -12.72
CA TYR A 62 15.03 5.01 -12.90
C TYR A 62 16.19 4.21 -12.30
N LEU A 63 17.42 4.74 -12.39
CA LEU A 63 18.57 4.10 -11.76
C LEU A 63 18.46 4.10 -10.24
N SER A 64 18.08 5.23 -9.66
CA SER A 64 17.82 5.34 -8.20
C SER A 64 16.73 4.37 -7.76
N LEU A 65 15.65 4.25 -8.53
CA LEU A 65 14.58 3.29 -8.26
C LEU A 65 15.11 1.85 -8.30
N ALA A 66 15.93 1.52 -9.29
CA ALA A 66 16.55 0.19 -9.38
C ALA A 66 17.44 -0.10 -8.16
N CYS A 67 18.27 0.84 -7.74
CA CYS A 67 19.10 0.70 -6.53
C CYS A 67 18.24 0.53 -5.27
N LEU A 68 17.16 1.32 -5.13
CA LEU A 68 16.24 1.21 -4.00
C LEU A 68 15.49 -0.13 -3.97
N THR A 69 15.23 -0.75 -5.10
CA THR A 69 14.57 -2.07 -5.13
C THR A 69 15.50 -3.23 -4.77
N ILE A 70 16.82 -3.04 -4.87
CA ILE A 70 17.81 -4.03 -4.44
C ILE A 70 17.89 -4.11 -2.90
N LEU A 71 17.71 -2.99 -2.20
CA LEU A 71 17.75 -2.96 -0.73
C LEU A 71 16.81 -3.97 -0.05
N PRO A 72 15.50 -4.00 -0.35
CA PRO A 72 14.61 -5.01 0.22
C PRO A 72 15.02 -6.43 -0.14
N ALA A 73 15.55 -6.68 -1.35
CA ALA A 73 16.03 -8.00 -1.75
C ALA A 73 17.19 -8.46 -0.86
N ILE A 74 18.14 -7.57 -0.54
CA ILE A 74 19.23 -7.86 0.39
C ILE A 74 18.69 -8.16 1.79
N PHE A 75 17.76 -7.35 2.31
CA PHE A 75 17.16 -7.60 3.63
C PHE A 75 16.42 -8.93 3.69
N LEU A 76 15.75 -9.34 2.61
CA LEU A 76 15.06 -10.63 2.55
C LEU A 76 16.02 -11.84 2.64
N THR A 77 17.29 -11.70 2.25
CA THR A 77 18.27 -12.78 2.41
C THR A 77 18.62 -13.05 3.86
N PHE A 78 18.49 -12.03 4.73
CA PHE A 78 18.72 -12.17 6.17
C PHE A 78 17.45 -12.56 6.94
N PHE A 79 16.31 -12.59 6.26
CA PHE A 79 15.04 -12.94 6.89
C PHE A 79 15.02 -14.44 7.18
N LYS A 80 15.18 -14.81 8.45
CA LYS A 80 14.90 -16.17 8.92
C LYS A 80 13.40 -16.30 9.08
N ASN A 81 12.79 -17.19 8.31
CA ASN A 81 11.47 -17.68 8.66
C ASN A 81 11.53 -18.17 10.10
N LEU A 82 10.80 -17.53 10.99
CA LEU A 82 10.43 -18.12 12.25
C LEU A 82 9.51 -19.26 11.88
N ASP A 83 10.08 -20.45 11.69
CA ASP A 83 9.33 -21.70 11.63
C ASP A 83 8.58 -21.81 12.95
N LYS A 84 7.41 -21.19 12.99
CA LYS A 84 6.37 -21.62 13.90
C LYS A 84 6.05 -23.01 13.40
N SER A 85 6.65 -24.01 14.09
CA SER A 85 6.44 -25.42 13.90
C SER A 85 5.07 -25.65 13.29
N GLU A 86 5.07 -26.33 12.15
CA GLU A 86 3.88 -26.89 11.55
C GLU A 86 3.25 -27.84 12.56
N GLU A 87 2.54 -27.27 13.52
CA GLU A 87 1.51 -28.00 14.22
C GLU A 87 0.48 -28.32 13.16
N ASN A 88 0.60 -29.51 12.57
CA ASN A 88 -0.33 -30.26 11.73
C ASN A 88 -1.64 -29.50 11.40
N ARG A 89 -1.56 -28.40 10.71
CA ARG A 89 -2.68 -27.92 9.93
C ARG A 89 -2.67 -28.73 8.65
N SER A 90 -3.38 -29.85 8.66
CA SER A 90 -3.84 -30.46 7.43
C SER A 90 -4.56 -29.35 6.65
N PHE A 91 -3.82 -28.69 5.77
CA PHE A 91 -4.37 -27.72 4.83
C PHE A 91 -5.25 -28.50 3.85
N GLN A 92 -6.46 -28.84 4.27
CA GLN A 92 -7.54 -29.11 3.33
C GLN A 92 -7.83 -27.77 2.66
N GLY A 93 -7.05 -27.46 1.63
CA GLY A 93 -7.25 -26.28 0.80
C GLY A 93 -8.68 -26.30 0.27
N ARG A 94 -9.49 -25.30 0.64
CA ARG A 94 -10.82 -25.15 0.07
C ARG A 94 -10.69 -24.98 -1.45
N SER A 95 -11.58 -25.62 -2.19
CA SER A 95 -11.61 -25.51 -3.65
C SER A 95 -11.91 -24.06 -4.06
N TYR A 96 -11.29 -23.60 -5.15
CA TYR A 96 -11.59 -22.28 -5.72
C TYR A 96 -13.08 -22.08 -6.02
N LYS A 97 -13.79 -23.16 -6.40
CA LYS A 97 -15.24 -23.13 -6.60
C LYS A 97 -16.01 -22.78 -5.33
N GLU A 98 -15.53 -23.26 -4.18
CA GLU A 98 -16.16 -22.98 -2.88
C GLU A 98 -16.04 -21.50 -2.49
N PHE A 99 -14.91 -20.85 -2.80
CA PHE A 99 -14.73 -19.41 -2.57
C PHE A 99 -15.64 -18.59 -3.48
N ILE A 100 -15.67 -18.91 -4.78
CA ILE A 100 -16.49 -18.18 -5.77
C ILE A 100 -17.98 -18.35 -5.49
N SER A 101 -18.40 -19.45 -4.88
CA SER A 101 -19.78 -19.71 -4.52
C SER A 101 -20.26 -18.94 -3.26
N GLN A 102 -19.35 -18.27 -2.55
CA GLN A 102 -19.71 -17.49 -1.37
C GLN A 102 -20.08 -16.05 -1.74
N PRO A 103 -21.36 -15.63 -1.58
CA PRO A 103 -21.81 -14.29 -1.99
C PRO A 103 -21.04 -13.17 -1.29
N ARG A 104 -20.72 -13.35 0.00
CA ARG A 104 -19.94 -12.37 0.78
C ARG A 104 -18.52 -12.20 0.28
N PHE A 105 -17.89 -13.29 -0.19
CA PHE A 105 -16.57 -13.22 -0.80
C PHE A 105 -16.60 -12.47 -2.13
N LEU A 106 -17.57 -12.76 -2.98
CA LEU A 106 -17.77 -12.05 -4.25
C LEU A 106 -18.05 -10.57 -4.04
N GLN A 107 -18.91 -10.23 -3.08
CA GLN A 107 -19.20 -8.84 -2.73
C GLN A 107 -17.93 -8.10 -2.28
N ALA A 108 -17.12 -8.71 -1.42
CA ALA A 108 -15.87 -8.11 -0.96
C ALA A 108 -14.87 -7.91 -2.12
N VAL A 109 -14.73 -8.91 -3.01
CA VAL A 109 -13.83 -8.82 -4.16
C VAL A 109 -14.28 -7.70 -5.12
N VAL A 110 -15.56 -7.65 -5.44
CA VAL A 110 -16.13 -6.64 -6.36
C VAL A 110 -15.98 -5.24 -5.75
N ALA A 111 -16.36 -5.05 -4.49
CA ALA A 111 -16.22 -3.77 -3.79
C ALA A 111 -14.75 -3.30 -3.76
N THR A 112 -13.82 -4.21 -3.42
CA THR A 112 -12.39 -3.89 -3.41
C THR A 112 -11.87 -3.55 -4.80
N ALA A 113 -12.31 -4.26 -5.84
CA ALA A 113 -11.89 -3.99 -7.21
C ALA A 113 -12.35 -2.60 -7.68
N PHE A 114 -13.60 -2.22 -7.40
CA PHE A 114 -14.11 -0.88 -7.72
C PHE A 114 -13.41 0.21 -6.93
N ALA A 115 -13.23 0.04 -5.62
CA ALA A 115 -12.52 1.00 -4.78
C ALA A 115 -11.07 1.20 -5.27
N TYR A 116 -10.39 0.12 -5.62
CA TYR A 116 -9.03 0.20 -6.15
C TYR A 116 -8.98 0.85 -7.54
N ALA A 117 -9.95 0.57 -8.41
CA ALA A 117 -10.05 1.19 -9.74
C ALA A 117 -10.26 2.72 -9.63
N ILE A 118 -11.15 3.18 -8.75
CA ILE A 118 -11.39 4.61 -8.50
C ILE A 118 -10.12 5.26 -7.95
N MET A 119 -9.47 4.64 -6.97
CA MET A 119 -8.23 5.15 -6.40
C MET A 119 -7.12 5.25 -7.46
N ALA A 120 -6.92 4.22 -8.26
CA ALA A 120 -5.91 4.21 -9.32
C ALA A 120 -6.20 5.25 -10.39
N PHE A 121 -7.47 5.45 -10.73
CA PHE A 121 -7.91 6.49 -11.67
C PHE A 121 -7.56 7.88 -11.13
N LEU A 122 -7.94 8.22 -9.91
CA LEU A 122 -7.66 9.51 -9.29
C LEU A 122 -6.15 9.76 -9.19
N MET A 123 -5.38 8.77 -8.74
CA MET A 123 -3.92 8.88 -8.62
C MET A 123 -3.21 9.09 -9.94
N THR A 124 -3.82 8.66 -11.05
CA THR A 124 -3.24 8.83 -12.40
C THR A 124 -3.77 10.08 -13.09
N ALA A 125 -5.06 10.32 -13.02
CA ALA A 125 -5.70 11.44 -13.74
C ALA A 125 -5.35 12.80 -13.11
N THR A 126 -5.28 12.90 -11.78
CA THR A 126 -5.00 14.17 -11.09
C THR A 126 -3.65 14.77 -11.49
N PRO A 127 -2.50 14.07 -11.43
CA PRO A 127 -1.21 14.63 -11.84
C PRO A 127 -1.20 15.05 -13.31
N ILE A 128 -1.85 14.28 -14.17
CA ILE A 128 -1.93 14.57 -15.61
C ILE A 128 -2.73 15.84 -15.85
N SER A 129 -3.92 15.96 -15.22
CA SER A 129 -4.76 17.15 -15.35
C SER A 129 -4.05 18.40 -14.82
N MET A 130 -3.50 18.33 -13.63
CA MET A 130 -2.77 19.43 -13.02
C MET A 130 -1.61 19.92 -13.88
N HIS A 131 -0.84 19.01 -14.45
CA HIS A 131 0.35 19.40 -15.23
C HIS A 131 0.01 19.84 -16.66
N ILE A 132 -0.90 19.13 -17.34
CA ILE A 132 -1.22 19.40 -18.74
C ILE A 132 -2.26 20.51 -18.89
N ASN A 133 -3.38 20.42 -18.16
CA ASN A 133 -4.49 21.35 -18.31
C ASN A 133 -4.28 22.62 -17.50
N ASP A 134 -3.93 22.49 -16.24
CA ASP A 134 -3.85 23.62 -15.29
C ASP A 134 -2.46 24.26 -15.22
N LYS A 135 -1.47 23.70 -15.95
CA LYS A 135 -0.10 24.23 -16.04
C LYS A 135 0.66 24.30 -14.70
N PHE A 136 0.24 23.55 -13.69
CA PHE A 136 0.97 23.46 -12.43
C PHE A 136 2.36 22.84 -12.63
N SER A 137 3.30 23.29 -11.82
CA SER A 137 4.64 22.71 -11.79
C SER A 137 4.62 21.27 -11.27
N LEU A 138 5.60 20.46 -11.65
CA LEU A 138 5.77 19.10 -11.11
C LEU A 138 5.95 19.10 -9.58
N GLY A 139 6.50 20.19 -9.02
CA GLY A 139 6.66 20.37 -7.58
C GLY A 139 5.32 20.51 -6.85
N GLU A 140 4.41 21.32 -7.39
CA GLU A 140 3.07 21.52 -6.83
C GLU A 140 2.24 20.24 -6.94
N THR A 141 2.25 19.60 -8.10
CA THR A 141 1.58 18.31 -8.34
C THR A 141 2.08 17.24 -7.35
N LYS A 142 3.40 17.18 -7.11
CA LYS A 142 4.00 16.28 -6.11
C LYS A 142 3.41 16.49 -4.72
N ILE A 143 3.27 17.74 -4.28
CA ILE A 143 2.74 18.08 -2.95
C ILE A 143 1.29 17.59 -2.79
N VAL A 144 0.45 17.79 -3.81
CA VAL A 144 -0.95 17.31 -3.78
C VAL A 144 -1.01 15.80 -3.62
N ILE A 145 -0.23 15.06 -4.40
CA ILE A 145 -0.17 13.60 -4.30
C ILE A 145 0.37 13.15 -2.94
N GLN A 146 1.38 13.80 -2.42
CA GLN A 146 1.93 13.48 -1.09
C GLN A 146 0.88 13.62 0.01
N TRP A 147 0.15 14.74 0.04
CA TRP A 147 -0.92 14.96 1.01
C TRP A 147 -2.11 14.02 0.82
N HIS A 148 -2.46 13.70 -0.42
CA HIS A 148 -3.48 12.69 -0.69
C HIS A 148 -3.10 11.33 -0.06
N VAL A 149 -1.88 10.87 -0.27
CA VAL A 149 -1.42 9.58 0.29
C VAL A 149 -1.32 9.64 1.82
N VAL A 150 -0.88 10.76 2.39
CA VAL A 150 -0.92 10.96 3.85
C VAL A 150 -2.36 10.83 4.36
N GLY A 151 -3.33 11.47 3.70
CA GLY A 151 -4.75 11.36 4.01
C GLY A 151 -5.29 9.93 3.96
N MET A 152 -4.75 9.07 3.08
CA MET A 152 -5.10 7.65 3.03
C MET A 152 -4.55 6.84 4.21
N PHE A 153 -3.29 7.09 4.60
CA PHE A 153 -2.62 6.30 5.62
C PHE A 153 -2.87 6.79 7.05
N LEU A 154 -3.02 8.09 7.24
CA LEU A 154 -3.18 8.67 8.58
C LEU A 154 -4.42 8.15 9.33
N PRO A 155 -5.62 8.06 8.71
CA PRO A 155 -6.78 7.47 9.37
C PRO A 155 -6.58 5.99 9.71
N SER A 156 -5.85 5.24 8.88
CA SER A 156 -5.61 3.81 9.10
C SER A 156 -4.86 3.52 10.40
N LEU A 157 -4.01 4.44 10.87
CA LEU A 157 -3.31 4.31 12.17
C LEU A 157 -4.28 4.29 13.35
N ILE A 158 -5.40 5.00 13.21
CA ILE A 158 -6.41 5.14 14.27
C ILE A 158 -7.48 4.07 14.13
N THR A 159 -7.80 3.67 12.90
CA THR A 159 -8.85 2.70 12.56
C THR A 159 -8.68 1.37 13.30
N GLY A 160 -7.45 0.89 13.47
CA GLY A 160 -7.17 -0.35 14.20
C GLY A 160 -7.67 -0.31 15.64
N ARG A 161 -7.50 0.82 16.34
CA ARG A 161 -8.01 1.03 17.70
C ARG A 161 -9.53 1.20 17.74
N LEU A 162 -10.08 1.88 16.74
CA LEU A 162 -11.53 2.07 16.62
C LEU A 162 -12.25 0.76 16.36
N VAL A 163 -11.70 -0.09 15.49
CA VAL A 163 -12.24 -1.42 15.21
C VAL A 163 -12.22 -2.31 16.44
N GLN A 164 -11.15 -2.27 17.24
CA GLN A 164 -11.09 -3.02 18.51
C GLN A 164 -12.15 -2.54 19.50
N LYS A 165 -12.47 -1.24 19.53
CA LYS A 165 -13.41 -0.64 20.47
C LYS A 165 -14.87 -0.77 20.04
N TYR A 166 -15.16 -0.62 18.75
CA TYR A 166 -16.53 -0.49 18.22
C TYR A 166 -16.95 -1.65 17.29
N GLY A 167 -16.02 -2.58 16.97
CA GLY A 167 -16.27 -3.69 16.04
C GLY A 167 -16.16 -3.27 14.55
N HIS A 168 -15.93 -4.26 13.70
CA HIS A 168 -15.73 -4.05 12.27
C HIS A 168 -16.96 -3.46 11.55
N SER A 169 -18.13 -4.02 11.83
CA SER A 169 -19.37 -3.66 11.13
C SER A 169 -19.78 -2.20 11.36
N MET A 170 -19.62 -1.69 12.58
CA MET A 170 -19.99 -0.31 12.90
C MET A 170 -19.08 0.71 12.26
N ILE A 171 -17.78 0.40 12.15
CA ILE A 171 -16.81 1.30 11.50
C ILE A 171 -16.99 1.32 9.99
N MET A 172 -17.27 0.19 9.37
CA MET A 172 -17.56 0.12 7.93
C MET A 172 -18.84 0.89 7.57
N TYR A 173 -19.90 0.72 8.35
CA TYR A 173 -21.16 1.44 8.12
C TYR A 173 -21.01 2.96 8.20
N ARG A 174 -20.30 3.47 9.22
CA ARG A 174 -20.04 4.90 9.37
C ARG A 174 -19.12 5.47 8.31
N SER A 175 -18.19 4.70 7.76
CA SER A 175 -17.32 5.18 6.68
C SER A 175 -18.07 5.35 5.36
N GLU A 176 -19.15 4.61 5.15
CA GLU A 176 -20.01 4.75 3.97
C GLU A 176 -21.00 5.91 4.07
N GLU A 177 -21.47 6.26 5.27
CA GLU A 177 -22.39 7.41 5.47
C GLU A 177 -21.74 8.77 5.12
N HIS A 178 -20.43 8.92 5.28
CA HIS A 178 -19.72 10.17 4.96
C HIS A 178 -19.40 10.34 3.46
N THR A 179 -19.67 9.36 2.63
CA THR A 179 -19.49 9.46 1.16
C THR A 179 -20.75 9.79 0.41
N SER A 180 -21.89 9.96 1.09
CA SER A 180 -23.21 10.23 0.49
C SER A 180 -23.72 11.65 0.75
N GLU A 181 -22.94 12.56 1.32
CA GLU A 181 -23.16 14.01 1.38
C GLU A 181 -22.12 14.74 0.51
#